data_df6eb12a78cffd46ce8b31a6c398b553
#
_entry.id   df6eb12a78cffd46ce8b31a6c398b553
#
_cell.length_a   1.000
_cell.length_b   1.000
_cell.length_c   1.000
_cell.angle_alpha   90.00
_cell.angle_beta   90.00
_cell.angle_gamma   90.00
#
_symmetry.space_group_name_H-M   'P 1'
#
loop_
_entity.id
_entity.type
_entity.pdbx_description
1 polymer ?
#
loop_
_entity_poly.entity_id
_entity_poly.type
_entity_poly.pdbx_seq_one_letter_code
_entity_poly.pdbx_strand_id
1 'polypeptide(L)'
;THWMVRDGRYWVLHDQVGADKVQAWASTAEEEFPVDFEMGNHYTSTHPTSPFVNRIMMRALTDEGRVTVANRDVTFWHGTTPEHVQLADRVALRALLVDRFGFDLPEVDRLRVSSIPEWA
;
A
#
# COMPACT_ATOMS: atom_id res chain seq x y z
N THR A 1 -13.71 -9.20 -8.85
CA THR A 1 -13.65 -9.27 -10.33
C THR A 1 -13.23 -7.92 -10.85
N HIS A 2 -12.22 -7.90 -11.74
CA HIS A 2 -11.73 -6.67 -12.36
C HIS A 2 -12.12 -6.63 -13.84
N TRP A 3 -12.44 -5.45 -14.35
CA TRP A 3 -12.68 -5.22 -15.78
C TRP A 3 -12.29 -3.80 -16.16
N MET A 4 -11.99 -3.59 -17.43
CA MET A 4 -11.64 -2.27 -17.95
C MET A 4 -12.78 -1.75 -18.85
N VAL A 5 -13.05 -0.46 -18.71
CA VAL A 5 -14.03 0.28 -19.55
C VAL A 5 -13.33 1.49 -20.13
N ARG A 6 -13.63 1.78 -21.39
CA ARG A 6 -13.20 3.04 -22.01
C ARG A 6 -14.25 4.11 -21.73
N ASP A 7 -13.81 5.18 -21.08
CA ASP A 7 -14.63 6.38 -20.82
C ASP A 7 -13.93 7.61 -21.43
N GLY A 8 -14.40 8.00 -22.60
CA GLY A 8 -13.78 9.05 -23.41
C GLY A 8 -12.33 8.70 -23.78
N ARG A 9 -11.36 9.49 -23.28
CA ARG A 9 -9.92 9.26 -23.49
C ARG A 9 -9.29 8.31 -22.46
N TYR A 10 -10.02 7.98 -21.37
CA TYR A 10 -9.50 7.18 -20.29
C TYR A 10 -9.85 5.71 -20.43
N TRP A 11 -8.92 4.86 -20.04
CA TRP A 11 -9.15 3.47 -19.65
C TRP A 11 -9.33 3.42 -18.16
N VAL A 12 -10.49 2.98 -17.69
CA VAL A 12 -10.83 2.92 -16.27
C VAL A 12 -10.88 1.48 -15.80
N LEU A 13 -10.07 1.14 -14.81
CA LEU A 13 -10.15 -0.15 -14.13
C LEU A 13 -11.22 -0.09 -13.06
N HIS A 14 -12.17 -0.98 -13.18
CA HIS A 14 -13.21 -1.21 -12.19
C HIS A 14 -12.92 -2.48 -11.39
N ASP A 15 -13.32 -2.47 -10.14
CA ASP A 15 -13.33 -3.64 -9.28
C ASP A 15 -14.72 -3.85 -8.68
N GLN A 16 -15.06 -5.13 -8.46
CA GLN A 16 -16.24 -5.52 -7.72
C GLN A 16 -15.85 -5.78 -6.27
N VAL A 17 -16.33 -4.96 -5.35
CA VAL A 17 -16.11 -5.09 -3.91
C VAL A 17 -17.46 -5.35 -3.24
N GLY A 18 -17.76 -6.60 -2.95
CA GLY A 18 -19.09 -6.99 -2.50
C GLY A 18 -20.15 -6.72 -3.57
N ALA A 19 -21.15 -5.91 -3.25
CA ALA A 19 -22.19 -5.44 -4.19
C ALA A 19 -21.80 -4.17 -4.96
N ASP A 20 -20.74 -3.48 -4.56
CA ASP A 20 -20.35 -2.18 -5.08
C ASP A 20 -19.37 -2.30 -6.24
N LYS A 21 -19.51 -1.41 -7.23
CA LYS A 21 -18.54 -1.19 -8.29
C LYS A 21 -17.68 0.00 -7.94
N VAL A 22 -16.38 -0.21 -7.86
CA VAL A 22 -15.40 0.81 -7.48
C VAL A 22 -14.48 1.08 -8.67
N GLN A 23 -14.20 2.36 -8.94
CA GLN A 23 -13.13 2.74 -9.86
C GLN A 23 -11.80 2.66 -9.10
N ALA A 24 -10.94 1.74 -9.53
CA ALA A 24 -9.65 1.53 -8.88
C ALA A 24 -8.61 2.56 -9.37
N TRP A 25 -8.53 2.77 -10.69
CA TRP A 25 -7.67 3.78 -11.31
C TRP A 25 -8.09 4.03 -12.75
N ALA A 26 -7.56 5.11 -13.33
CA ALA A 26 -7.73 5.45 -14.74
C ALA A 26 -6.40 5.87 -15.37
N SER A 27 -6.24 5.59 -16.66
CA SER A 27 -5.09 6.00 -17.46
C SER A 27 -5.54 6.40 -18.85
N THR A 28 -4.86 7.38 -19.46
CA THR A 28 -5.05 7.71 -20.87
C THR A 28 -4.41 6.71 -21.81
N ALA A 29 -3.50 5.87 -21.30
CA ALA A 29 -2.63 4.98 -22.06
C ALA A 29 -1.80 5.71 -23.13
N GLU A 30 -1.51 7.01 -22.88
CA GLU A 30 -0.57 7.80 -23.68
C GLU A 30 0.87 7.33 -23.38
N GLU A 31 1.77 7.61 -24.30
CA GLU A 31 3.18 7.32 -24.11
C GLU A 31 3.77 8.27 -23.08
N GLU A 32 4.45 7.69 -22.09
CA GLU A 32 5.16 8.43 -21.04
C GLU A 32 6.67 8.35 -21.31
N PHE A 33 7.37 9.42 -21.01
CA PHE A 33 8.82 9.49 -21.18
C PHE A 33 9.55 9.19 -19.85
N PRO A 34 10.82 8.77 -19.89
CA PRO A 34 11.60 8.50 -18.68
C PRO A 34 11.58 9.64 -17.67
N VAL A 35 11.58 10.90 -18.13
CA VAL A 35 11.54 12.09 -17.27
C VAL A 35 10.24 12.20 -16.49
N ASP A 36 9.10 11.73 -17.02
CA ASP A 36 7.82 11.76 -16.32
C ASP A 36 7.84 10.81 -15.13
N PHE A 37 8.45 9.64 -15.28
CA PHE A 37 8.68 8.69 -14.18
C PHE A 37 9.67 9.24 -13.15
N GLU A 38 10.73 9.92 -13.56
CA GLU A 38 11.67 10.58 -12.65
C GLU A 38 10.98 11.65 -11.81
N MET A 39 10.16 12.49 -12.44
CA MET A 39 9.38 13.53 -11.76
C MET A 39 8.36 12.90 -10.80
N GLY A 40 7.62 11.89 -11.23
CA GLY A 40 6.67 11.17 -10.40
C GLY A 40 7.33 10.52 -9.19
N ASN A 41 8.47 9.84 -9.41
CA ASN A 41 9.26 9.22 -8.35
C ASN A 41 9.83 10.27 -7.38
N HIS A 42 10.34 11.38 -7.89
CA HIS A 42 10.82 12.47 -7.03
C HIS A 42 9.70 12.99 -6.14
N TYR A 43 8.52 13.29 -6.70
CA TYR A 43 7.38 13.73 -5.90
C TYR A 43 6.97 12.70 -4.85
N THR A 44 6.78 11.45 -5.24
CA THR A 44 6.31 10.39 -4.31
C THR A 44 7.30 10.12 -3.20
N SER A 45 8.61 10.23 -3.45
CA SER A 45 9.67 9.93 -2.48
C SER A 45 10.09 11.11 -1.61
N THR A 46 9.80 12.36 -2.01
CA THR A 46 10.35 13.53 -1.31
C THR A 46 9.31 14.57 -0.90
N HIS A 47 8.15 14.60 -1.55
CA HIS A 47 7.17 15.67 -1.27
C HIS A 47 6.57 15.53 0.14
N PRO A 48 6.54 16.61 0.96
CA PRO A 48 6.07 16.55 2.35
C PRO A 48 4.66 16.02 2.54
N THR A 49 3.78 16.19 1.54
CA THR A 49 2.40 15.67 1.59
C THR A 49 2.23 14.28 0.99
N SER A 50 3.31 13.70 0.46
CA SER A 50 3.25 12.36 -0.13
C SER A 50 2.90 11.31 0.94
N PRO A 51 1.90 10.46 0.71
CA PRO A 51 1.59 9.37 1.62
C PRO A 51 2.76 8.38 1.76
N PHE A 52 3.60 8.23 0.73
CA PHE A 52 4.76 7.33 0.76
C PHE A 52 5.92 7.84 1.63
N VAL A 53 5.94 9.14 1.94
CA VAL A 53 6.90 9.72 2.89
C VAL A 53 6.37 9.66 4.32
N ASN A 54 5.05 9.78 4.48
CA ASN A 54 4.42 10.03 5.79
C ASN A 54 3.75 8.81 6.40
N ARG A 55 3.63 7.69 5.67
CA ARG A 55 2.87 6.51 6.12
C ARG A 55 3.60 5.22 5.80
N ILE A 56 3.34 4.22 6.60
CA ILE A 56 3.66 2.84 6.28
C ILE A 56 2.48 2.24 5.53
N MET A 57 2.74 1.77 4.31
CA MET A 57 1.74 1.06 3.50
C MET A 57 2.40 -0.16 2.88
N MET A 58 1.91 -1.34 3.22
CA MET A 58 2.44 -2.59 2.69
C MET A 58 1.31 -3.58 2.42
N ARG A 59 1.53 -4.45 1.46
CA ARG A 59 0.62 -5.56 1.15
C ARG A 59 1.44 -6.79 0.78
N ALA A 60 1.08 -7.93 1.31
CA ALA A 60 1.56 -9.23 0.87
C ALA A 60 0.38 -10.16 0.53
N LEU A 61 0.60 -11.01 -0.45
CA LEU A 61 -0.23 -12.19 -0.71
C LEU A 61 0.52 -13.39 -0.14
N THR A 62 -0.15 -14.17 0.67
CA THR A 62 0.36 -15.38 1.30
C THR A 62 -0.55 -16.56 0.95
N ASP A 63 -0.10 -17.79 1.20
CA ASP A 63 -0.92 -18.99 1.00
C ASP A 63 -2.20 -18.97 1.86
N GLU A 64 -2.15 -18.28 3.00
CA GLU A 64 -3.27 -18.13 3.93
C GLU A 64 -4.25 -17.00 3.53
N GLY A 65 -3.85 -16.14 2.59
CA GLY A 65 -4.65 -15.01 2.13
C GLY A 65 -3.84 -13.75 1.87
N ARG A 66 -4.31 -12.62 2.36
CA ARG A 66 -3.69 -11.31 2.13
C ARG A 66 -3.42 -10.61 3.47
N VAL A 67 -2.26 -10.00 3.59
CA VAL A 67 -1.91 -9.10 4.69
C VAL A 67 -1.81 -7.67 4.17
N THR A 68 -2.44 -6.73 4.85
CA THR A 68 -2.31 -5.30 4.57
C THR A 68 -1.88 -4.56 5.82
N VAL A 69 -0.97 -3.62 5.66
CA VAL A 69 -0.48 -2.75 6.74
C VAL A 69 -0.73 -1.30 6.36
N ALA A 70 -1.35 -0.57 7.26
CA ALA A 70 -1.55 0.87 7.16
C ALA A 70 -1.11 1.51 8.49
N ASN A 71 0.08 2.08 8.50
CA ASN A 71 0.76 2.53 9.72
C ASN A 71 0.94 1.39 10.73
N ARG A 72 0.24 1.44 11.87
CA ARG A 72 0.27 0.40 12.90
C ARG A 72 -0.88 -0.62 12.76
N ASP A 73 -1.84 -0.34 11.88
CA ASP A 73 -2.99 -1.21 11.69
C ASP A 73 -2.68 -2.29 10.66
N VAL A 74 -2.75 -3.54 11.10
CA VAL A 74 -2.56 -4.73 10.27
C VAL A 74 -3.90 -5.43 10.09
N THR A 75 -4.21 -5.77 8.86
CA THR A 75 -5.39 -6.57 8.54
C THR A 75 -4.94 -7.87 7.85
N PHE A 76 -5.22 -8.98 8.48
CA PHE A 76 -5.10 -10.31 7.88
C PHE A 76 -6.44 -10.68 7.25
N TRP A 77 -6.41 -11.10 5.99
CA TRP A 77 -7.61 -11.49 5.24
C TRP A 77 -7.58 -12.98 4.96
N HIS A 78 -8.49 -13.70 5.57
CA HIS A 78 -8.76 -15.11 5.32
C HIS A 78 -9.99 -15.22 4.39
N GLY A 79 -9.73 -15.24 3.07
CA GLY A 79 -10.78 -15.06 2.08
C GLY A 79 -11.41 -13.66 2.17
N THR A 80 -12.68 -13.60 2.59
CA THR A 80 -13.42 -12.33 2.77
C THR A 80 -13.49 -11.87 4.21
N THR A 81 -12.96 -12.64 5.17
CA THR A 81 -13.03 -12.34 6.61
C THR A 81 -11.76 -11.58 7.04
N PRO A 82 -11.88 -10.34 7.53
CA PRO A 82 -10.75 -9.59 8.05
C PRO A 82 -10.54 -9.88 9.54
N GLU A 83 -9.26 -9.98 9.93
CA GLU A 83 -8.80 -9.93 11.31
C GLU A 83 -7.91 -8.70 11.47
N HIS A 84 -8.18 -7.86 12.49
CA HIS A 84 -7.46 -6.61 12.70
C HIS A 84 -6.56 -6.73 13.93
N VAL A 85 -5.30 -6.32 13.76
CA VAL A 85 -4.29 -6.27 14.82
C VAL A 85 -3.60 -4.92 14.76
N GLN A 86 -3.27 -4.33 15.90
CA GLN A 86 -2.48 -3.12 15.97
C GLN A 86 -1.06 -3.42 16.45
N LEU A 87 -0.06 -2.99 15.69
CA LEU A 87 1.35 -3.13 16.06
C LEU A 87 1.66 -2.28 17.30
N ALA A 88 2.24 -2.90 18.31
CA ALA A 88 2.63 -2.21 19.54
C ALA A 88 3.78 -1.23 19.30
N ASP A 89 4.80 -1.67 18.57
CA ASP A 89 6.07 -0.96 18.37
C ASP A 89 6.79 -1.38 17.06
N ARG A 90 8.01 -0.88 16.88
CA ARG A 90 8.88 -1.22 15.74
C ARG A 90 9.34 -2.68 15.77
N VAL A 91 9.48 -3.27 16.95
CA VAL A 91 9.86 -4.69 17.09
C VAL A 91 8.76 -5.58 16.54
N ALA A 92 7.51 -5.27 16.85
CA ALA A 92 6.34 -5.97 16.29
C ALA A 92 6.26 -5.81 14.76
N LEU A 93 6.58 -4.62 14.22
CA LEU A 93 6.65 -4.42 12.77
C LEU A 93 7.75 -5.29 12.14
N ARG A 94 8.95 -5.31 12.73
CA ARG A 94 10.05 -6.13 12.21
C ARG A 94 9.72 -7.63 12.25
N ALA A 95 9.10 -8.10 13.33
CA ALA A 95 8.63 -9.48 13.42
C ALA A 95 7.60 -9.80 12.32
N LEU A 96 6.65 -8.90 12.07
CA LEU A 96 5.67 -9.04 11.00
C LEU A 96 6.35 -9.14 9.61
N LEU A 97 7.40 -8.33 9.36
CA LEU A 97 8.15 -8.39 8.10
C LEU A 97 8.80 -9.75 7.89
N VAL A 98 9.43 -10.29 8.93
CA VAL A 98 10.04 -11.62 8.87
C VAL A 98 8.98 -12.70 8.65
N ASP A 99 7.92 -12.68 9.44
CA ASP A 99 6.95 -13.78 9.50
C ASP A 99 5.99 -13.82 8.30
N ARG A 100 5.61 -12.65 7.78
CA ARG A 100 4.55 -12.53 6.77
C ARG A 100 5.02 -11.99 5.43
N PHE A 101 6.11 -11.21 5.42
CA PHE A 101 6.66 -10.64 4.20
C PHE A 101 7.94 -11.35 3.74
N GLY A 102 8.54 -12.20 4.60
CA GLY A 102 9.65 -13.08 4.25
C GLY A 102 11.01 -12.38 4.17
N PHE A 103 11.16 -11.19 4.77
CA PHE A 103 12.45 -10.48 4.83
C PHE A 103 12.66 -9.78 6.17
N ASP A 104 13.93 -9.68 6.60
CA ASP A 104 14.34 -8.87 7.75
C ASP A 104 14.85 -7.50 7.31
N LEU A 105 14.40 -6.46 7.99
CA LEU A 105 14.82 -5.08 7.77
C LEU A 105 15.23 -4.44 9.11
N PRO A 106 16.50 -4.55 9.51
CA PRO A 106 16.99 -3.99 10.77
C PRO A 106 16.79 -2.48 10.91
N GLU A 107 16.74 -1.76 9.80
CA GLU A 107 16.51 -0.31 9.75
C GLU A 107 15.16 0.11 10.33
N VAL A 108 14.21 -0.83 10.45
CA VAL A 108 12.91 -0.59 11.12
C VAL A 108 13.10 -0.07 12.54
N ASP A 109 14.14 -0.48 13.24
CA ASP A 109 14.43 -0.03 14.61
C ASP A 109 14.62 1.49 14.71
N ARG A 110 15.00 2.14 13.60
CA ARG A 110 15.22 3.60 13.48
C ARG A 110 14.21 4.28 12.57
N LEU A 111 13.18 3.56 12.13
CA LEU A 111 12.15 4.09 11.24
C LEU A 111 11.43 5.26 11.91
N ARG A 112 11.32 6.38 11.19
CA ARG A 112 10.52 7.53 11.57
C ARG A 112 9.33 7.65 10.65
N VAL A 113 8.16 7.88 11.22
CA VAL A 113 6.90 7.97 10.47
C VAL A 113 6.08 9.11 11.08
N SER A 114 5.95 10.21 10.36
CA SER A 114 5.30 11.43 10.87
C SER A 114 3.84 11.24 11.24
N SER A 115 3.15 10.29 10.60
CA SER A 115 1.76 9.93 10.94
C SER A 115 1.62 9.01 12.16
N ILE A 116 2.73 8.58 12.76
CA ILE A 116 2.76 7.78 13.98
C ILE A 116 3.56 8.58 15.02
N PRO A 117 2.92 9.35 15.90
CA PRO A 117 3.62 10.26 16.82
C PRO A 117 4.71 9.58 17.67
N GLU A 118 4.50 8.33 18.08
CA GLU A 118 5.46 7.56 18.85
C GLU A 118 6.68 7.09 18.02
N TRP A 119 6.62 7.25 16.68
CA TRP A 119 7.69 6.88 15.74
C TRP A 119 8.24 8.10 14.97
N ALA A 120 7.82 9.30 15.32
CA ALA A 120 8.25 10.56 14.69
C ALA A 120 9.70 10.96 15.03
#